data_e066faa6e41e57ca59e7ec5c2d267235
#
_entry.id   e066faa6e41e57ca59e7ec5c2d267235
#
_cell.length_a   1.000
_cell.length_b   1.000
_cell.length_c   1.000
_cell.angle_alpha   90.00
_cell.angle_beta   90.00
_cell.angle_gamma   90.00
#
_symmetry.space_group_name_H-M   'P 1'
#
loop_
_entity.id
_entity.type
_entity.pdbx_description
1 polymer ?
#
loop_
_entity_poly.entity_id
_entity_poly.type
_entity_poly.pdbx_seq_one_letter_code
_entity_poly.pdbx_strand_id
1 'polypeptide(L)'
;MKTLRVVLVGLMWATVAHAGNLPPVQTVFVILLENHVWSDFSGGTNASFINGTLLPQASHCEQYYNPPGLHPSEPNYLWLEAGTNFGILDDNDPATNHQNTANHLAAQLDNAGISWKTYQEDIGGDVVPLTSINGYTPRHNPFVYFDDMTGTNNPNDAHGLAHIRPYPELAGDLLNNCVARYNFITPNLCDDGHDACTPQNNAVQQTDDWLASEVPKILTSAAYSNNGALFITWDEGEGSDGPIGMILVSPLARGGGYFNGIYCTHSSFLRTMQEIFGVSPWLGDAANATDLSDLFMPLAISSPGRTANGAFCLDITGVVPGLTNFVEASTNLVTWNVISTNWSSSNSFSIVDNTATNHDWQFYRVRKAW
;
A
#
# COMPACT_ATOMS: atom_id res chain seq x y z
N MET A 1 -18.94 -47.45 -10.28
CA MET A 1 -18.04 -46.27 -10.25
C MET A 1 -18.87 -45.02 -9.97
N LYS A 2 -18.81 -44.49 -8.75
CA LYS A 2 -19.52 -43.24 -8.42
C LYS A 2 -18.66 -42.09 -8.94
N THR A 3 -19.17 -41.29 -9.83
CA THR A 3 -18.54 -40.10 -10.35
C THR A 3 -18.74 -38.97 -9.33
N LEU A 4 -17.74 -38.65 -8.53
CA LEU A 4 -17.74 -37.48 -7.67
C LEU A 4 -17.61 -36.24 -8.58
N ARG A 5 -18.61 -35.40 -8.57
CA ARG A 5 -18.54 -34.09 -9.24
C ARG A 5 -17.93 -33.10 -8.26
N VAL A 6 -16.75 -32.61 -8.56
CA VAL A 6 -16.13 -31.49 -7.83
C VAL A 6 -16.73 -30.21 -8.39
N VAL A 7 -17.49 -29.50 -7.58
CA VAL A 7 -17.92 -28.14 -7.90
C VAL A 7 -17.01 -27.20 -7.11
N LEU A 8 -16.07 -26.54 -7.78
CA LEU A 8 -15.41 -25.38 -7.24
C LEU A 8 -16.42 -24.23 -7.24
N VAL A 9 -17.05 -23.99 -6.11
CA VAL A 9 -17.88 -22.81 -5.91
C VAL A 9 -16.97 -21.71 -5.41
N GLY A 10 -16.58 -20.82 -6.29
CA GLY A 10 -16.11 -19.51 -5.90
C GLY A 10 -17.29 -18.78 -5.26
N LEU A 11 -17.41 -18.83 -3.92
CA LEU A 11 -18.48 -18.12 -3.23
C LEU A 11 -18.16 -16.63 -3.23
N MET A 12 -18.93 -15.86 -3.99
CA MET A 12 -19.16 -14.46 -3.68
C MET A 12 -19.91 -14.40 -2.34
N TRP A 13 -19.22 -14.01 -1.29
CA TRP A 13 -19.83 -13.65 -0.02
C TRP A 13 -20.17 -12.17 -0.02
N ALA A 14 -21.46 -11.89 -0.07
CA ALA A 14 -21.96 -10.59 0.37
C ALA A 14 -22.05 -10.60 1.89
N THR A 15 -21.43 -9.60 2.48
CA THR A 15 -21.59 -9.00 3.79
C THR A 15 -21.06 -9.70 5.04
N VAL A 16 -20.26 -8.92 5.72
CA VAL A 16 -19.98 -8.68 7.14
C VAL A 16 -18.84 -9.46 7.76
N ALA A 17 -17.90 -8.69 8.06
CA ALA A 17 -16.63 -8.73 8.73
C ALA A 17 -15.49 -8.69 7.71
N HIS A 18 -14.97 -7.50 7.50
CA HIS A 18 -13.79 -7.26 6.67
C HIS A 18 -12.54 -7.77 7.42
N ALA A 19 -12.30 -9.08 7.37
CA ALA A 19 -10.94 -9.53 7.27
C ALA A 19 -10.61 -9.31 5.79
N GLY A 20 -9.93 -8.22 5.46
CA GLY A 20 -9.59 -7.86 4.08
C GLY A 20 -8.87 -9.01 3.39
N ASN A 21 -8.99 -9.10 2.07
CA ASN A 21 -8.21 -10.04 1.24
C ASN A 21 -6.71 -9.70 1.24
N LEU A 22 -6.30 -8.70 2.02
CA LEU A 22 -4.91 -8.27 2.12
C LEU A 22 -4.05 -9.26 2.90
N PRO A 23 -2.81 -9.49 2.48
CA PRO A 23 -1.85 -10.24 3.26
C PRO A 23 -1.38 -9.43 4.48
N PRO A 24 -0.75 -10.06 5.49
CA PRO A 24 -0.31 -9.39 6.70
C PRO A 24 0.94 -8.54 6.48
N VAL A 25 0.77 -7.39 5.88
CA VAL A 25 1.83 -6.39 5.72
C VAL A 25 2.28 -5.90 7.09
N GLN A 26 3.59 -5.97 7.36
CA GLN A 26 4.18 -5.55 8.64
C GLN A 26 4.64 -4.11 8.65
N THR A 27 5.21 -3.65 7.54
CA THR A 27 5.72 -2.28 7.39
C THR A 27 5.28 -1.73 6.04
N VAL A 28 4.76 -0.53 6.05
CA VAL A 28 4.38 0.20 4.84
C VAL A 28 5.35 1.35 4.64
N PHE A 29 5.84 1.48 3.42
CA PHE A 29 6.53 2.66 2.90
C PHE A 29 5.69 3.24 1.77
N VAL A 30 5.54 4.55 1.77
CA VAL A 30 4.87 5.32 0.72
C VAL A 30 5.84 6.35 0.19
N ILE A 31 6.05 6.38 -1.10
CA ILE A 31 6.74 7.48 -1.78
C ILE A 31 5.69 8.21 -2.60
N LEU A 32 5.44 9.47 -2.28
CA LEU A 32 4.51 10.31 -3.02
C LEU A 32 5.30 11.30 -3.88
N LEU A 33 4.98 11.30 -5.16
CA LEU A 33 5.60 12.08 -6.23
C LEU A 33 4.59 13.09 -6.78
N GLU A 34 5.04 13.95 -7.70
CA GLU A 34 4.31 15.15 -8.09
C GLU A 34 4.01 15.25 -9.59
N ASN A 35 2.82 15.80 -9.86
CA ASN A 35 2.40 16.46 -11.09
C ASN A 35 2.62 15.69 -12.41
N HIS A 36 2.55 14.35 -12.41
CA HIS A 36 2.71 13.60 -13.65
C HIS A 36 1.64 12.53 -13.86
N VAL A 37 1.23 12.38 -15.11
CA VAL A 37 0.37 11.26 -15.52
C VAL A 37 1.19 9.99 -15.73
N TRP A 38 0.55 8.84 -15.59
CA TRP A 38 1.18 7.52 -15.72
C TRP A 38 1.98 7.34 -17.01
N SER A 39 1.50 7.90 -18.13
CA SER A 39 2.16 7.80 -19.44
C SER A 39 3.50 8.54 -19.54
N ASP A 40 3.80 9.47 -18.62
CA ASP A 40 5.08 10.16 -18.60
C ASP A 40 6.20 9.23 -18.12
N PHE A 41 5.86 8.28 -17.28
CA PHE A 41 6.78 7.29 -16.74
C PHE A 41 6.66 5.93 -17.43
N SER A 42 5.47 5.36 -17.53
CA SER A 42 5.26 4.03 -18.10
C SER A 42 5.57 4.00 -19.60
N GLY A 43 6.62 3.28 -19.98
CA GLY A 43 7.14 3.24 -21.35
C GLY A 43 7.95 4.46 -21.76
N GLY A 44 8.10 5.46 -20.89
CA GLY A 44 8.88 6.68 -21.13
C GLY A 44 10.39 6.43 -21.16
N THR A 45 11.10 7.10 -22.06
CA THR A 45 12.56 6.95 -22.21
C THR A 45 13.36 7.61 -21.09
N ASN A 46 12.74 8.55 -20.37
CA ASN A 46 13.35 9.27 -19.24
C ASN A 46 13.12 8.56 -17.88
N ALA A 47 12.42 7.43 -17.87
CA ALA A 47 12.10 6.64 -16.69
C ALA A 47 12.71 5.23 -16.78
N SER A 48 14.02 5.16 -16.93
CA SER A 48 14.75 3.93 -17.21
C SER A 48 14.76 2.94 -16.02
N PHE A 49 14.82 3.44 -14.81
CA PHE A 49 14.77 2.62 -13.60
C PHE A 49 13.35 2.07 -13.38
N ILE A 50 12.33 2.92 -13.50
CA ILE A 50 10.94 2.49 -13.37
C ILE A 50 10.65 1.40 -14.40
N ASN A 51 10.93 1.64 -15.68
CA ASN A 51 10.58 0.70 -16.75
C ASN A 51 11.46 -0.57 -16.79
N GLY A 52 12.76 -0.40 -16.58
CA GLY A 52 13.74 -1.49 -16.73
C GLY A 52 13.95 -2.33 -15.47
N THR A 53 13.67 -1.78 -14.29
CA THR A 53 14.00 -2.42 -13.01
C THR A 53 12.78 -2.57 -12.11
N LEU A 54 12.01 -1.50 -11.91
CA LEU A 54 10.95 -1.48 -10.91
C LEU A 54 9.70 -2.22 -11.39
N LEU A 55 9.12 -1.82 -12.51
CA LEU A 55 7.90 -2.42 -13.06
C LEU A 55 8.04 -3.93 -13.35
N PRO A 56 9.18 -4.46 -13.87
CA PRO A 56 9.32 -5.89 -14.09
C PRO A 56 9.22 -6.76 -12.84
N GLN A 57 9.45 -6.21 -11.65
CA GLN A 57 9.33 -6.94 -10.39
C GLN A 57 8.09 -6.55 -9.56
N ALA A 58 7.47 -5.43 -9.86
CA ALA A 58 6.33 -4.87 -9.15
C ALA A 58 4.98 -5.47 -9.58
N SER A 59 3.94 -5.14 -8.82
CA SER A 59 2.55 -5.09 -9.29
C SER A 59 2.16 -3.63 -9.44
N HIS A 60 1.33 -3.28 -10.42
CA HIS A 60 0.89 -1.90 -10.59
C HIS A 60 -0.55 -1.78 -11.08
N CYS A 61 -1.19 -0.67 -10.73
CA CYS A 61 -2.51 -0.28 -11.19
C CYS A 61 -2.35 0.86 -12.21
N GLU A 62 -2.74 0.60 -13.47
CA GLU A 62 -2.64 1.59 -14.55
C GLU A 62 -3.79 2.58 -14.57
N GLN A 63 -4.90 2.25 -13.90
CA GLN A 63 -6.09 3.09 -13.80
C GLN A 63 -6.25 3.63 -12.36
N TYR A 64 -5.16 4.15 -11.82
CA TYR A 64 -5.14 4.84 -10.54
C TYR A 64 -5.13 6.34 -10.76
N TYR A 65 -6.01 7.07 -10.06
CA TYR A 65 -6.28 8.48 -10.27
C TYR A 65 -6.24 9.26 -8.95
N ASN A 66 -5.98 10.56 -9.04
CA ASN A 66 -6.42 11.49 -8.00
C ASN A 66 -7.96 11.61 -8.00
N PRO A 67 -8.59 12.15 -6.95
CA PRO A 67 -10.01 12.44 -6.96
C PRO A 67 -10.38 13.38 -8.14
N PRO A 68 -11.45 13.08 -8.90
CA PRO A 68 -11.75 13.79 -10.14
C PRO A 68 -11.89 15.30 -9.95
N GLY A 69 -11.17 16.08 -10.74
CA GLY A 69 -11.18 17.55 -10.72
C GLY A 69 -10.56 18.16 -9.47
N LEU A 70 -9.83 17.37 -8.67
CA LEU A 70 -9.17 17.86 -7.46
C LEU A 70 -7.75 18.33 -7.78
N HIS A 71 -7.59 19.63 -7.77
CA HIS A 71 -6.33 20.38 -7.95
C HIS A 71 -6.35 21.59 -7.02
N PRO A 72 -5.19 22.14 -6.63
CA PRO A 72 -3.81 21.70 -6.83
C PRO A 72 -3.37 20.59 -5.86
N SER A 73 -2.06 20.49 -5.54
CA SER A 73 -1.45 19.38 -4.80
C SER A 73 -1.98 19.19 -3.37
N GLU A 74 -2.06 20.25 -2.54
CA GLU A 74 -2.45 20.12 -1.11
C GLU A 74 -3.75 19.33 -0.89
N PRO A 75 -4.86 19.62 -1.62
CA PRO A 75 -6.09 18.86 -1.51
C PRO A 75 -5.91 17.34 -1.73
N ASN A 76 -5.00 16.93 -2.62
CA ASN A 76 -4.72 15.54 -2.93
C ASN A 76 -3.93 14.86 -1.80
N TYR A 77 -2.95 15.56 -1.21
CA TYR A 77 -2.24 15.09 -0.03
C TYR A 77 -3.17 14.89 1.17
N LEU A 78 -4.07 15.85 1.41
CA LEU A 78 -5.08 15.73 2.46
C LEU A 78 -6.02 14.56 2.21
N TRP A 79 -6.40 14.32 0.95
CA TRP A 79 -7.27 13.20 0.59
C TRP A 79 -6.63 11.84 0.86
N LEU A 80 -5.33 11.69 0.64
CA LEU A 80 -4.59 10.46 0.96
C LEU A 80 -4.63 10.13 2.45
N GLU A 81 -4.70 11.12 3.32
CA GLU A 81 -4.73 10.95 4.78
C GLU A 81 -6.14 10.93 5.38
N ALA A 82 -7.12 11.59 4.74
CA ALA A 82 -8.44 11.79 5.34
C ALA A 82 -9.63 11.33 4.47
N GLY A 83 -9.40 11.00 3.20
CA GLY A 83 -10.47 10.68 2.25
C GLY A 83 -11.37 11.87 1.92
N THR A 84 -10.88 13.08 2.17
CA THR A 84 -11.53 14.37 1.90
C THR A 84 -10.48 15.47 1.88
N ASN A 85 -10.75 16.53 1.08
CA ASN A 85 -9.94 17.74 1.07
C ASN A 85 -10.44 18.82 2.03
N PHE A 86 -11.44 18.55 2.87
CA PHE A 86 -12.05 19.50 3.81
C PHE A 86 -12.55 20.80 3.16
N GLY A 87 -12.79 20.81 1.85
CA GLY A 87 -13.21 21.99 1.08
C GLY A 87 -12.05 22.89 0.66
N ILE A 88 -10.80 22.50 0.89
CA ILE A 88 -9.59 23.18 0.43
C ILE A 88 -9.42 22.94 -1.07
N LEU A 89 -9.14 24.01 -1.82
CA LEU A 89 -8.96 24.01 -3.28
C LEU A 89 -7.79 24.94 -3.68
N ASP A 90 -6.81 25.08 -2.81
CA ASP A 90 -5.59 25.87 -3.02
C ASP A 90 -4.41 25.27 -2.25
N ASP A 91 -3.22 25.84 -2.39
CA ASP A 91 -1.97 25.42 -1.76
C ASP A 91 -1.50 26.39 -0.68
N ASN A 92 -2.42 26.97 0.08
CA ASN A 92 -2.03 27.88 1.15
C ASN A 92 -1.33 27.15 2.29
N ASP A 93 -0.37 27.82 2.93
CA ASP A 93 0.33 27.29 4.10
C ASP A 93 -0.63 26.90 5.25
N PRO A 94 -0.21 26.02 6.18
CA PRO A 94 -1.00 25.59 7.35
C PRO A 94 -1.59 26.72 8.18
N ALA A 95 -0.98 27.92 8.19
CA ALA A 95 -1.52 29.09 8.83
C ALA A 95 -2.94 29.48 8.32
N THR A 96 -3.27 29.09 7.08
CA THR A 96 -4.57 29.34 6.45
C THR A 96 -5.43 28.08 6.41
N ASN A 97 -4.83 26.95 6.03
CA ASN A 97 -5.57 25.74 5.68
C ASN A 97 -5.58 24.67 6.77
N HIS A 98 -5.06 24.93 7.97
CA HIS A 98 -5.04 23.93 9.04
C HIS A 98 -6.44 23.41 9.40
N GLN A 99 -6.49 22.17 9.83
CA GLN A 99 -7.71 21.43 10.12
C GLN A 99 -7.77 21.01 11.58
N ASN A 100 -8.79 21.48 12.30
CA ASN A 100 -9.06 21.07 13.68
C ASN A 100 -9.92 19.80 13.67
N THR A 101 -9.31 18.68 13.35
CA THR A 101 -9.96 17.36 13.31
C THR A 101 -8.94 16.26 13.55
N ALA A 102 -9.39 15.15 14.14
CA ALA A 102 -8.65 13.89 14.24
C ALA A 102 -9.18 12.82 13.25
N ASN A 103 -9.95 13.23 12.24
CA ASN A 103 -10.48 12.33 11.23
C ASN A 103 -9.47 12.14 10.09
N HIS A 104 -8.30 11.62 10.40
CA HIS A 104 -7.25 11.28 9.45
C HIS A 104 -6.47 10.04 9.92
N LEU A 105 -5.71 9.43 8.99
CA LEU A 105 -5.06 8.15 9.20
C LEU A 105 -4.04 8.19 10.36
N ALA A 106 -3.18 9.21 10.41
CA ALA A 106 -2.17 9.32 11.46
C ALA A 106 -2.80 9.33 12.86
N ALA A 107 -3.92 10.06 13.07
CA ALA A 107 -4.65 10.04 14.34
C ALA A 107 -5.23 8.65 14.66
N GLN A 108 -5.72 7.91 13.66
CA GLN A 108 -6.18 6.54 13.87
C GLN A 108 -5.03 5.60 14.24
N LEU A 109 -3.86 5.78 13.64
CA LEU A 109 -2.66 5.00 13.97
C LEU A 109 -2.20 5.28 15.40
N ASP A 110 -2.16 6.54 15.83
CA ASP A 110 -1.84 6.95 17.20
C ASP A 110 -2.79 6.30 18.22
N ASN A 111 -4.10 6.41 17.95
CA ASN A 111 -5.12 5.82 18.80
C ASN A 111 -5.02 4.30 18.91
N ALA A 112 -4.51 3.64 17.87
CA ALA A 112 -4.28 2.19 17.83
C ALA A 112 -2.89 1.79 18.38
N GLY A 113 -2.04 2.74 18.76
CA GLY A 113 -0.67 2.49 19.20
C GLY A 113 0.24 1.95 18.08
N ILE A 114 -0.07 2.29 16.83
CA ILE A 114 0.68 1.89 15.64
C ILE A 114 1.67 3.00 15.30
N SER A 115 2.95 2.68 15.27
CA SER A 115 4.00 3.65 14.98
C SER A 115 3.92 4.15 13.53
N TRP A 116 4.11 5.45 13.35
CA TRP A 116 4.19 6.09 12.05
C TRP A 116 5.23 7.20 12.03
N LYS A 117 5.79 7.50 10.88
CA LYS A 117 6.67 8.63 10.60
C LYS A 117 6.45 9.14 9.19
N THR A 118 6.65 10.43 8.99
CA THR A 118 6.91 10.98 7.67
C THR A 118 8.36 11.43 7.58
N TYR A 119 8.98 11.18 6.44
CA TYR A 119 10.34 11.60 6.11
C TYR A 119 10.28 12.60 4.97
N GLN A 120 10.61 13.84 5.29
CA GLN A 120 10.54 14.97 4.36
C GLN A 120 11.94 15.39 3.94
N GLU A 121 12.20 15.49 2.65
CA GLU A 121 13.49 15.95 2.15
C GLU A 121 13.65 17.44 2.35
N ASP A 122 14.89 17.91 2.51
CA ASP A 122 15.28 19.31 2.69
C ASP A 122 14.72 20.03 3.93
N ILE A 123 14.27 19.29 4.95
CA ILE A 123 13.99 19.85 6.26
C ILE A 123 15.10 19.60 7.27
N GLY A 124 15.22 20.48 8.27
CA GLY A 124 16.02 20.21 9.47
C GLY A 124 15.23 19.42 10.52
N GLY A 125 15.93 18.91 11.54
CA GLY A 125 15.32 18.12 12.63
C GLY A 125 14.86 18.94 13.83
N ASP A 126 15.19 20.23 13.88
CA ASP A 126 15.00 21.07 15.08
C ASP A 126 13.61 21.70 15.18
N VAL A 127 12.94 21.88 14.04
CA VAL A 127 11.57 22.42 13.93
C VAL A 127 10.85 21.71 12.79
N VAL A 128 9.53 21.69 12.88
CA VAL A 128 8.65 21.28 11.76
C VAL A 128 8.38 22.51 10.88
N PRO A 129 8.89 22.57 9.64
CA PRO A 129 8.64 23.73 8.79
C PRO A 129 7.17 23.84 8.37
N LEU A 130 6.56 24.98 8.63
CA LEU A 130 5.17 25.29 8.26
C LEU A 130 5.08 26.25 7.07
N THR A 131 6.23 26.55 6.46
CA THR A 131 6.37 27.33 5.23
C THR A 131 7.46 26.71 4.37
N SER A 132 7.46 27.02 3.08
CA SER A 132 8.47 26.49 2.16
C SER A 132 9.90 26.89 2.56
N ILE A 133 10.82 25.94 2.51
CA ILE A 133 12.24 26.14 2.84
C ILE A 133 13.09 25.20 1.99
N ASN A 134 14.14 25.72 1.37
CA ASN A 134 14.99 24.99 0.44
C ASN A 134 14.13 24.33 -0.69
N GLY A 135 14.16 23.02 -0.80
CA GLY A 135 13.31 22.24 -1.72
C GLY A 135 12.04 21.69 -1.10
N TYR A 136 11.80 21.91 0.20
CA TYR A 136 10.59 21.47 0.90
C TYR A 136 9.44 22.49 0.75
N THR A 137 8.22 21.99 0.66
CA THR A 137 7.00 22.79 0.73
C THR A 137 5.94 22.11 1.61
N PRO A 138 5.20 22.86 2.46
CA PRO A 138 4.17 22.29 3.35
C PRO A 138 3.06 21.57 2.59
N ARG A 139 2.66 22.06 1.40
CA ARG A 139 1.58 21.46 0.60
C ARG A 139 1.84 20.00 0.21
N HIS A 140 3.12 19.55 0.22
CA HIS A 140 3.52 18.16 0.01
C HIS A 140 3.69 17.37 1.32
N ASN A 141 3.23 17.91 2.44
CA ASN A 141 3.29 17.28 3.75
C ASN A 141 1.92 17.38 4.47
N PRO A 142 1.00 16.43 4.26
CA PRO A 142 -0.36 16.54 4.79
C PRO A 142 -0.41 16.64 6.32
N PHE A 143 0.59 16.11 7.02
CA PHE A 143 0.60 16.02 8.47
C PHE A 143 0.72 17.40 9.15
N VAL A 144 1.29 18.41 8.47
CA VAL A 144 1.43 19.75 9.05
C VAL A 144 0.12 20.55 9.08
N TYR A 145 -0.90 20.07 8.36
CA TYR A 145 -2.21 20.71 8.30
C TYR A 145 -3.18 20.28 9.40
N PHE A 146 -2.86 19.24 10.18
CA PHE A 146 -3.74 18.82 11.27
C PHE A 146 -3.29 19.39 12.61
N ASP A 147 -4.24 20.02 13.34
CA ASP A 147 -3.98 20.68 14.62
C ASP A 147 -3.47 19.73 15.71
N ASP A 148 -3.89 18.48 15.70
CA ASP A 148 -3.44 17.46 16.62
C ASP A 148 -2.02 16.96 16.32
N MET A 149 -1.50 17.22 15.11
CA MET A 149 -0.12 16.92 14.72
C MET A 149 0.84 18.04 15.07
N THR A 150 0.41 19.30 14.97
CA THR A 150 1.30 20.45 15.10
C THR A 150 0.88 21.41 16.22
N GLY A 151 -0.04 21.03 17.11
CA GLY A 151 -0.51 21.90 18.19
C GLY A 151 -1.04 23.25 17.68
N THR A 152 -1.78 23.24 16.56
CA THR A 152 -2.28 24.43 15.88
C THR A 152 -1.17 25.36 15.38
N ASN A 153 -0.43 24.89 14.37
CA ASN A 153 0.66 25.64 13.71
C ASN A 153 1.84 26.00 14.63
N ASN A 154 2.19 25.11 15.53
CA ASN A 154 3.39 25.24 16.35
C ASN A 154 4.55 24.41 15.76
N PRO A 155 5.59 25.05 15.16
CA PRO A 155 6.72 24.33 14.58
C PRO A 155 7.57 23.57 15.61
N ASN A 156 7.36 23.83 16.91
CA ASN A 156 8.04 23.17 18.02
C ASN A 156 7.15 22.19 18.78
N ASP A 157 6.03 21.82 18.20
CA ASP A 157 5.15 20.82 18.84
C ASP A 157 5.87 19.49 18.99
N ALA A 158 5.80 18.91 20.19
CA ALA A 158 6.57 17.70 20.50
C ALA A 158 6.10 16.48 19.70
N HIS A 159 4.80 16.40 19.39
CA HIS A 159 4.23 15.34 18.58
C HIS A 159 4.67 15.48 17.12
N GLY A 160 4.55 16.68 16.55
CA GLY A 160 5.04 16.97 15.21
C GLY A 160 6.54 16.66 15.05
N LEU A 161 7.37 17.10 16.00
CA LEU A 161 8.81 16.83 15.99
C LEU A 161 9.17 15.34 16.12
N ALA A 162 8.34 14.53 16.76
CA ALA A 162 8.58 13.11 16.91
C ALA A 162 8.28 12.33 15.61
N HIS A 163 7.37 12.82 14.79
CA HIS A 163 6.84 12.10 13.65
C HIS A 163 7.26 12.66 12.28
N ILE A 164 7.44 13.98 12.16
CA ILE A 164 7.83 14.68 10.92
C ILE A 164 9.33 14.85 10.93
N ARG A 165 10.04 13.98 10.19
CA ARG A 165 11.50 13.83 10.31
C ARG A 165 12.23 14.17 9.01
N PRO A 166 13.48 14.65 9.11
CA PRO A 166 14.34 14.82 7.94
C PRO A 166 14.56 13.50 7.21
N TYR A 167 14.46 13.51 5.89
CA TYR A 167 14.63 12.32 5.06
C TYR A 167 15.95 11.54 5.31
N PRO A 168 17.11 12.19 5.55
CA PRO A 168 18.34 11.46 5.84
C PRO A 168 18.27 10.52 7.07
N GLU A 169 17.33 10.71 7.99
CA GLU A 169 17.15 9.82 9.14
C GLU A 169 16.64 8.43 8.72
N LEU A 170 15.93 8.32 7.60
CA LEU A 170 15.41 7.04 7.10
C LEU A 170 16.52 6.01 6.93
N ALA A 171 17.68 6.40 6.42
CA ALA A 171 18.81 5.49 6.22
C ALA A 171 19.30 4.87 7.55
N GLY A 172 19.33 5.66 8.61
CA GLY A 172 19.68 5.19 9.95
C GLY A 172 18.60 4.27 10.54
N ASP A 173 17.33 4.63 10.36
CA ASP A 173 16.19 3.85 10.85
C ASP A 173 16.09 2.49 10.12
N LEU A 174 16.35 2.44 8.82
CA LEU A 174 16.43 1.20 8.04
C LEU A 174 17.58 0.30 8.51
N LEU A 175 18.78 0.88 8.67
CA LEU A 175 19.97 0.14 9.10
C LEU A 175 19.79 -0.48 10.50
N ASN A 176 19.16 0.26 11.41
CA ASN A 176 18.94 -0.16 12.81
C ASN A 176 17.65 -0.95 12.99
N ASN A 177 16.89 -1.20 11.91
CA ASN A 177 15.57 -1.87 11.93
C ASN A 177 14.61 -1.23 12.94
N CYS A 178 14.54 0.09 12.95
CA CYS A 178 13.68 0.87 13.84
C CYS A 178 12.71 1.82 13.09
N VAL A 179 12.48 1.57 11.81
CA VAL A 179 11.45 2.27 11.04
C VAL A 179 10.07 2.04 11.66
N ALA A 180 9.18 3.00 11.51
CA ALA A 180 7.80 2.89 11.93
C ALA A 180 7.03 1.83 11.10
N ARG A 181 5.84 1.45 11.54
CA ARG A 181 4.96 0.57 10.76
C ARG A 181 4.39 1.25 9.51
N TYR A 182 4.13 2.56 9.58
CA TYR A 182 3.74 3.40 8.44
C TYR A 182 4.78 4.51 8.25
N ASN A 183 5.35 4.58 7.05
CA ASN A 183 6.41 5.52 6.70
C ASN A 183 6.02 6.24 5.41
N PHE A 184 5.74 7.54 5.50
CA PHE A 184 5.37 8.39 4.38
C PHE A 184 6.60 9.21 3.96
N ILE A 185 7.00 9.15 2.71
CA ILE A 185 8.24 9.74 2.19
C ILE A 185 7.87 10.73 1.10
N THR A 186 8.31 11.97 1.25
CA THR A 186 8.14 13.02 0.24
C THR A 186 9.52 13.56 -0.14
N PRO A 187 9.96 13.35 -1.37
CA PRO A 187 11.16 14.00 -1.89
C PRO A 187 10.99 15.52 -1.97
N ASN A 188 12.07 16.25 -2.21
CA ASN A 188 12.01 17.69 -2.45
C ASN A 188 11.42 18.01 -3.85
N LEU A 189 11.12 19.29 -4.10
CA LEU A 189 10.48 19.75 -5.33
C LEU A 189 11.20 19.35 -6.64
N CYS A 190 12.49 19.04 -6.60
CA CYS A 190 13.21 18.56 -7.77
C CYS A 190 13.08 17.03 -7.93
N ASP A 191 13.13 16.32 -6.83
CA ASP A 191 13.23 14.87 -6.81
C ASP A 191 11.85 14.21 -6.82
N ASP A 192 10.80 14.92 -6.38
CA ASP A 192 9.41 14.47 -6.48
C ASP A 192 8.82 14.59 -7.89
N GLY A 193 9.44 15.40 -8.77
CA GLY A 193 9.01 15.62 -10.15
C GLY A 193 8.27 16.93 -10.39
N HIS A 194 8.07 17.77 -9.34
CA HIS A 194 7.39 19.05 -9.48
C HIS A 194 8.20 20.04 -10.32
N ASP A 195 9.48 20.20 -10.01
CA ASP A 195 10.36 21.17 -10.64
C ASP A 195 11.43 20.51 -11.54
N ALA A 196 11.58 21.01 -12.75
CA ALA A 196 12.69 20.64 -13.62
C ALA A 196 13.97 21.42 -13.21
N CYS A 197 14.79 20.80 -12.36
CA CYS A 197 15.98 21.42 -11.78
C CYS A 197 17.25 21.17 -12.57
N THR A 198 18.21 22.12 -12.48
CA THR A 198 19.56 21.93 -13.03
C THR A 198 20.31 20.86 -12.24
N PRO A 199 21.21 20.08 -12.88
CA PRO A 199 21.68 20.18 -14.27
C PRO A 199 20.79 19.47 -15.30
N GLN A 200 19.89 18.58 -14.87
CA GLN A 200 19.12 17.71 -15.79
C GLN A 200 18.02 18.48 -16.55
N ASN A 201 17.32 19.38 -15.87
CA ASN A 201 16.17 20.13 -16.40
C ASN A 201 15.08 19.21 -17.02
N ASN A 202 14.88 18.04 -16.41
CA ASN A 202 13.89 17.04 -16.80
C ASN A 202 13.34 16.37 -15.53
N ALA A 203 12.15 16.76 -15.13
CA ALA A 203 11.52 16.33 -13.88
C ALA A 203 11.33 14.80 -13.84
N VAL A 204 10.85 14.18 -14.91
CA VAL A 204 10.68 12.72 -15.01
C VAL A 204 12.01 11.98 -14.78
N GLN A 205 13.09 12.45 -15.42
CA GLN A 205 14.40 11.82 -15.27
C GLN A 205 14.97 12.02 -13.86
N GLN A 206 14.77 13.20 -13.25
CA GLN A 206 15.22 13.48 -11.88
C GLN A 206 14.54 12.53 -10.88
N THR A 207 13.23 12.39 -10.99
CA THR A 207 12.45 11.45 -10.18
C THR A 207 12.91 10.00 -10.38
N ASP A 208 13.12 9.57 -11.62
CA ASP A 208 13.59 8.21 -11.93
C ASP A 208 14.98 7.94 -11.34
N ASP A 209 15.90 8.90 -11.44
CA ASP A 209 17.26 8.81 -10.88
C ASP A 209 17.23 8.81 -9.34
N TRP A 210 16.36 9.63 -8.72
CA TRP A 210 16.16 9.62 -7.27
C TRP A 210 15.62 8.26 -6.81
N LEU A 211 14.59 7.74 -7.47
CA LEU A 211 14.03 6.41 -7.17
C LEU A 211 15.10 5.32 -7.35
N ALA A 212 15.93 5.40 -8.38
CA ALA A 212 17.02 4.45 -8.62
C ALA A 212 18.06 4.44 -7.47
N SER A 213 18.27 5.58 -6.83
CA SER A 213 19.15 5.71 -5.67
C SER A 213 18.50 5.24 -4.37
N GLU A 214 17.24 5.56 -4.14
CA GLU A 214 16.59 5.46 -2.84
C GLU A 214 15.81 4.17 -2.64
N VAL A 215 15.08 3.70 -3.66
CA VAL A 215 14.27 2.48 -3.57
C VAL A 215 15.09 1.25 -3.17
N PRO A 216 16.32 1.00 -3.72
CA PRO A 216 17.12 -0.14 -3.30
C PRO A 216 17.46 -0.16 -1.81
N LYS A 217 17.58 1.00 -1.16
CA LYS A 217 17.87 1.09 0.29
C LYS A 217 16.70 0.54 1.10
N ILE A 218 15.47 0.83 0.68
CA ILE A 218 14.25 0.27 1.31
C ILE A 218 14.16 -1.23 1.04
N LEU A 219 14.30 -1.66 -0.23
CA LEU A 219 14.11 -3.05 -0.64
C LEU A 219 15.14 -4.02 -0.04
N THR A 220 16.33 -3.53 0.34
CA THR A 220 17.37 -4.34 0.99
C THR A 220 17.26 -4.37 2.52
N SER A 221 16.33 -3.61 3.11
CA SER A 221 16.15 -3.53 4.56
C SER A 221 15.48 -4.76 5.16
N ALA A 222 15.71 -4.99 6.45
CA ALA A 222 15.02 -6.03 7.20
C ALA A 222 13.51 -5.75 7.31
N ALA A 223 13.12 -4.49 7.43
CA ALA A 223 11.72 -4.07 7.50
C ALA A 223 10.94 -4.43 6.22
N TYR A 224 11.55 -4.27 5.05
CA TYR A 224 10.95 -4.69 3.78
C TYR A 224 10.92 -6.22 3.66
N SER A 225 12.02 -6.91 3.97
CA SER A 225 12.11 -8.37 3.85
C SER A 225 11.14 -9.10 4.79
N ASN A 226 10.77 -8.47 5.90
CA ASN A 226 9.77 -8.97 6.86
C ASN A 226 8.34 -8.54 6.46
N ASN A 227 7.90 -8.92 5.28
CA ASN A 227 6.57 -8.60 4.77
C ASN A 227 6.28 -7.09 4.67
N GLY A 228 7.27 -6.32 4.27
CA GLY A 228 7.10 -4.91 3.97
C GLY A 228 6.40 -4.68 2.63
N ALA A 229 5.81 -3.51 2.46
CA ALA A 229 5.21 -3.05 1.20
C ALA A 229 5.63 -1.61 0.91
N LEU A 230 6.16 -1.39 -0.29
CA LEU A 230 6.47 -0.06 -0.81
C LEU A 230 5.42 0.30 -1.87
N PHE A 231 4.70 1.38 -1.62
CA PHE A 231 3.77 2.01 -2.57
C PHE A 231 4.42 3.26 -3.14
N ILE A 232 4.34 3.44 -4.45
CA ILE A 232 4.83 4.64 -5.15
C ILE A 232 3.69 5.13 -6.03
N THR A 233 3.32 6.39 -5.88
CA THR A 233 2.28 7.05 -6.68
C THR A 233 2.55 8.54 -6.77
N TRP A 234 1.73 9.22 -7.56
CA TRP A 234 1.75 10.67 -7.74
C TRP A 234 0.50 11.27 -7.09
N ASP A 235 0.57 12.54 -6.74
CA ASP A 235 -0.55 13.26 -6.14
C ASP A 235 -1.65 13.57 -7.16
N GLU A 236 -1.25 14.06 -8.34
CA GLU A 236 -2.13 14.41 -9.45
C GLU A 236 -1.38 14.40 -10.78
N GLY A 237 -2.11 14.52 -11.89
CA GLY A 237 -1.53 14.78 -13.20
C GLY A 237 -1.57 16.27 -13.52
N GLU A 238 -0.44 16.89 -13.84
CA GLU A 238 -0.39 18.32 -14.19
C GLU A 238 -1.38 18.67 -15.32
N GLY A 239 -2.39 19.47 -14.98
CA GLY A 239 -3.38 19.97 -15.92
C GLY A 239 -4.28 18.92 -16.58
N SER A 240 -4.32 17.70 -16.08
CA SER A 240 -5.18 16.64 -16.60
C SER A 240 -5.65 15.68 -15.51
N ASP A 241 -6.87 15.13 -15.66
CA ASP A 241 -7.41 14.06 -14.82
C ASP A 241 -7.06 12.66 -15.39
N GLY A 242 -5.92 12.51 -16.06
CA GLY A 242 -5.42 11.23 -16.55
C GLY A 242 -5.00 10.30 -15.42
N PRO A 243 -4.85 8.97 -15.69
CA PRO A 243 -4.33 8.08 -14.68
C PRO A 243 -2.92 8.49 -14.27
N ILE A 244 -2.65 8.46 -12.96
CA ILE A 244 -1.35 8.77 -12.36
C ILE A 244 -0.57 7.51 -11.99
N GLY A 245 -1.23 6.35 -11.94
CA GLY A 245 -0.60 5.07 -11.64
C GLY A 245 -0.31 4.83 -10.16
N MET A 246 -0.23 3.55 -9.80
CA MET A 246 0.18 3.10 -8.47
C MET A 246 1.08 1.88 -8.62
N ILE A 247 2.28 1.93 -8.07
CA ILE A 247 3.25 0.83 -8.08
C ILE A 247 3.32 0.23 -6.68
N LEU A 248 3.25 -1.09 -6.60
CA LEU A 248 3.44 -1.85 -5.37
C LEU A 248 4.62 -2.79 -5.52
N VAL A 249 5.64 -2.63 -4.67
CA VAL A 249 6.74 -3.57 -4.53
C VAL A 249 6.66 -4.21 -3.14
N SER A 250 6.53 -5.52 -3.08
CA SER A 250 6.41 -6.26 -1.83
C SER A 250 6.74 -7.74 -2.04
N PRO A 251 7.33 -8.44 -1.05
CA PRO A 251 7.37 -9.90 -1.05
C PRO A 251 5.98 -10.55 -1.09
N LEU A 252 4.94 -9.78 -0.76
CA LEU A 252 3.53 -10.20 -0.73
C LEU A 252 2.75 -9.81 -1.99
N ALA A 253 3.35 -9.02 -2.89
CA ALA A 253 2.74 -8.62 -4.15
C ALA A 253 2.69 -9.78 -5.15
N ARG A 254 1.81 -9.71 -6.15
CA ARG A 254 1.86 -10.65 -7.29
C ARG A 254 3.21 -10.57 -7.99
N GLY A 255 3.77 -9.37 -8.11
CA GLY A 255 5.08 -9.13 -8.71
C GLY A 255 5.17 -9.56 -10.17
N GLY A 256 6.41 -9.67 -10.69
CA GLY A 256 6.65 -10.19 -12.02
C GLY A 256 6.05 -9.34 -13.15
N GLY A 257 5.87 -8.04 -12.92
CA GLY A 257 5.26 -7.12 -13.87
C GLY A 257 3.74 -7.24 -13.97
N TYR A 258 3.09 -7.82 -12.94
CA TYR A 258 1.62 -7.88 -12.91
C TYR A 258 1.00 -6.48 -12.92
N PHE A 259 -0.01 -6.28 -13.75
CA PHE A 259 -0.77 -5.04 -13.76
C PHE A 259 -2.28 -5.30 -13.91
N ASN A 260 -3.07 -4.33 -13.48
CA ASN A 260 -4.51 -4.33 -13.68
C ASN A 260 -5.02 -2.98 -14.19
N GLY A 261 -6.25 -3.00 -14.73
CA GLY A 261 -7.00 -1.83 -15.15
C GLY A 261 -8.19 -1.54 -14.24
N ILE A 262 -8.13 -1.88 -12.96
CA ILE A 262 -9.17 -1.59 -11.99
C ILE A 262 -9.14 -0.09 -11.69
N TYR A 263 -10.30 0.57 -11.75
CA TYR A 263 -10.39 1.97 -11.36
C TYR A 263 -10.16 2.13 -9.86
N CYS A 264 -9.11 2.82 -9.51
CA CYS A 264 -8.70 3.12 -8.13
C CYS A 264 -8.35 4.60 -7.99
N THR A 265 -8.40 5.10 -6.77
CA THR A 265 -8.06 6.49 -6.46
C THR A 265 -7.28 6.59 -5.14
N HIS A 266 -6.95 7.81 -4.71
CA HIS A 266 -6.40 8.07 -3.37
C HIS A 266 -7.28 7.48 -2.25
N SER A 267 -8.60 7.45 -2.45
CA SER A 267 -9.51 6.76 -1.51
C SER A 267 -9.25 5.25 -1.44
N SER A 268 -8.84 4.64 -2.56
CA SER A 268 -8.47 3.21 -2.62
C SER A 268 -7.19 2.93 -1.83
N PHE A 269 -6.21 3.84 -1.92
CA PHE A 269 -5.00 3.79 -1.11
C PHE A 269 -5.32 3.90 0.37
N LEU A 270 -6.07 4.94 0.77
CA LEU A 270 -6.44 5.16 2.18
C LEU A 270 -7.21 3.98 2.76
N ARG A 271 -8.18 3.43 2.01
CA ARG A 271 -8.88 2.21 2.39
C ARG A 271 -7.92 1.05 2.62
N THR A 272 -6.96 0.85 1.72
CA THR A 272 -5.95 -0.20 1.83
C THR A 272 -5.09 -0.02 3.09
N MET A 273 -4.69 1.20 3.41
CA MET A 273 -3.96 1.50 4.65
C MET A 273 -4.79 1.18 5.90
N GLN A 274 -6.05 1.61 5.93
CA GLN A 274 -6.94 1.30 7.06
C GLN A 274 -7.15 -0.21 7.24
N GLU A 275 -7.25 -0.98 6.15
CA GLU A 275 -7.35 -2.44 6.20
C GLU A 275 -6.05 -3.11 6.66
N ILE A 276 -4.88 -2.68 6.16
CA ILE A 276 -3.57 -3.20 6.59
C ILE A 276 -3.36 -3.02 8.09
N PHE A 277 -3.72 -1.85 8.60
CA PHE A 277 -3.52 -1.50 10.02
C PHE A 277 -4.68 -1.90 10.91
N GLY A 278 -5.82 -2.30 10.35
CA GLY A 278 -7.01 -2.69 11.11
C GLY A 278 -7.65 -1.52 11.86
N VAL A 279 -7.54 -0.30 11.34
CA VAL A 279 -8.07 0.92 11.97
C VAL A 279 -9.41 1.32 11.37
N SER A 280 -10.24 1.97 12.17
CA SER A 280 -11.61 2.34 11.82
C SER A 280 -12.09 3.52 12.68
N PRO A 281 -13.20 4.22 12.30
CA PRO A 281 -14.06 3.99 11.12
C PRO A 281 -13.36 4.34 9.82
N TRP A 282 -13.98 3.98 8.68
CA TRP A 282 -13.51 4.43 7.37
C TRP A 282 -13.48 5.95 7.30
N LEU A 283 -12.38 6.50 6.80
CA LEU A 283 -12.18 7.94 6.63
C LEU A 283 -12.74 8.41 5.29
N GLY A 284 -13.57 9.43 5.34
CA GLY A 284 -14.11 10.08 4.15
C GLY A 284 -14.56 9.09 3.07
N ASP A 285 -14.10 9.28 1.85
CA ASP A 285 -14.49 8.47 0.70
C ASP A 285 -13.84 7.07 0.67
N ALA A 286 -12.90 6.76 1.55
CA ALA A 286 -12.37 5.40 1.69
C ALA A 286 -13.48 4.36 1.97
N ALA A 287 -14.61 4.78 2.56
CA ALA A 287 -15.77 3.95 2.79
C ALA A 287 -16.38 3.37 1.49
N ASN A 288 -16.25 4.08 0.38
CA ASN A 288 -16.86 3.75 -0.92
C ASN A 288 -15.84 3.16 -1.91
N ALA A 289 -14.55 3.26 -1.61
CA ALA A 289 -13.49 2.90 -2.53
C ALA A 289 -13.28 1.38 -2.64
N THR A 290 -12.79 0.94 -3.78
CA THR A 290 -12.19 -0.39 -3.95
C THR A 290 -10.78 -0.36 -3.38
N ASP A 291 -10.36 -1.38 -2.61
CA ASP A 291 -9.01 -1.50 -2.11
C ASP A 291 -8.00 -1.93 -3.20
N LEU A 292 -6.72 -1.90 -2.86
CA LEU A 292 -5.62 -2.32 -3.75
C LEU A 292 -5.25 -3.81 -3.57
N SER A 293 -6.12 -4.62 -2.98
CA SER A 293 -5.83 -6.03 -2.66
C SER A 293 -5.50 -6.87 -3.90
N ASP A 294 -6.00 -6.50 -5.08
CA ASP A 294 -5.67 -7.21 -6.33
C ASP A 294 -4.19 -7.11 -6.74
N LEU A 295 -3.47 -6.12 -6.25
CA LEU A 295 -2.01 -6.01 -6.47
C LEU A 295 -1.22 -7.03 -5.64
N PHE A 296 -1.81 -7.59 -4.59
CA PHE A 296 -1.19 -8.61 -3.74
C PHE A 296 -1.48 -10.02 -4.22
N MET A 297 -0.64 -10.96 -3.81
CA MET A 297 -0.80 -12.37 -4.14
C MET A 297 -2.00 -12.96 -3.39
N PRO A 298 -3.04 -13.42 -4.08
CA PRO A 298 -4.21 -13.98 -3.42
C PRO A 298 -3.89 -15.34 -2.82
N LEU A 299 -4.39 -15.61 -1.61
CA LEU A 299 -4.41 -16.96 -1.06
C LEU A 299 -5.43 -17.78 -1.84
N ALA A 300 -4.98 -18.78 -2.56
CA ALA A 300 -5.82 -19.55 -3.47
C ALA A 300 -5.54 -21.05 -3.42
N ILE A 301 -6.55 -21.84 -3.76
CA ILE A 301 -6.40 -23.25 -4.07
C ILE A 301 -6.23 -23.36 -5.59
N SER A 302 -5.12 -23.96 -6.01
CA SER A 302 -4.79 -24.21 -7.42
C SER A 302 -4.64 -25.69 -7.68
N SER A 303 -4.62 -26.07 -8.96
CA SER A 303 -4.32 -27.43 -9.42
C SER A 303 -5.06 -28.55 -8.67
N PRO A 304 -6.39 -28.45 -8.46
CA PRO A 304 -7.10 -29.54 -7.80
C PRO A 304 -7.06 -30.81 -8.66
N GLY A 305 -6.71 -31.94 -8.06
CA GLY A 305 -6.56 -33.19 -8.79
C GLY A 305 -6.85 -34.42 -7.93
N ARG A 306 -6.89 -35.59 -8.57
CA ARG A 306 -6.99 -36.86 -7.88
C ARG A 306 -5.71 -37.70 -8.10
N THR A 307 -5.27 -38.29 -7.03
CA THR A 307 -4.21 -39.32 -7.08
C THR A 307 -4.72 -40.65 -7.65
N ALA A 308 -3.84 -41.53 -8.04
CA ALA A 308 -4.21 -42.82 -8.58
C ALA A 308 -5.03 -43.71 -7.61
N ASN A 309 -4.89 -43.51 -6.31
CA ASN A 309 -5.67 -44.17 -5.26
C ASN A 309 -6.97 -43.46 -4.89
N GLY A 310 -7.32 -42.38 -5.62
CA GLY A 310 -8.58 -41.63 -5.45
C GLY A 310 -8.57 -40.52 -4.40
N ALA A 311 -7.47 -40.32 -3.67
CA ALA A 311 -7.32 -39.18 -2.77
C ALA A 311 -7.32 -37.84 -3.55
N PHE A 312 -7.61 -36.74 -2.89
CA PHE A 312 -7.71 -35.44 -3.54
C PHE A 312 -6.48 -34.57 -3.21
N CYS A 313 -5.81 -34.07 -4.22
CA CYS A 313 -4.68 -33.17 -4.10
C CYS A 313 -5.10 -31.74 -4.30
N LEU A 314 -4.54 -30.84 -3.50
CA LEU A 314 -4.73 -29.40 -3.55
C LEU A 314 -3.37 -28.72 -3.45
N ASP A 315 -3.07 -27.84 -4.38
CA ASP A 315 -1.96 -26.90 -4.28
C ASP A 315 -2.49 -25.57 -3.74
N ILE A 316 -1.87 -25.05 -2.71
CA ILE A 316 -2.20 -23.78 -2.08
C ILE A 316 -1.11 -22.78 -2.46
N THR A 317 -1.51 -21.64 -3.02
CA THR A 317 -0.63 -20.55 -3.44
C THR A 317 -1.02 -19.25 -2.72
N GLY A 318 -0.15 -18.23 -2.75
CA GLY A 318 -0.36 -16.98 -2.02
C GLY A 318 -0.15 -17.14 -0.51
N VAL A 319 0.59 -18.15 -0.12
CA VAL A 319 0.98 -18.39 1.27
C VAL A 319 2.08 -17.43 1.66
N VAL A 320 1.96 -16.85 2.83
CA VAL A 320 3.03 -16.02 3.39
C VAL A 320 3.98 -16.91 4.18
N PRO A 321 5.27 -16.95 3.85
CA PRO A 321 6.25 -17.72 4.61
C PRO A 321 6.25 -17.33 6.09
N GLY A 322 6.33 -18.32 6.97
CA GLY A 322 6.32 -18.11 8.42
C GLY A 322 4.93 -18.02 9.05
N LEU A 323 3.84 -17.99 8.27
CA LEU A 323 2.49 -18.01 8.80
C LEU A 323 1.84 -19.38 8.72
N THR A 324 0.99 -19.65 9.70
CA THR A 324 0.16 -20.85 9.72
C THR A 324 -1.05 -20.68 8.81
N ASN A 325 -1.32 -21.68 8.00
CA ASN A 325 -2.50 -21.75 7.14
C ASN A 325 -3.33 -22.97 7.50
N PHE A 326 -4.66 -22.83 7.46
CA PHE A 326 -5.59 -23.92 7.65
C PHE A 326 -6.25 -24.25 6.33
N VAL A 327 -6.20 -25.53 5.94
CA VAL A 327 -7.05 -26.05 4.87
C VAL A 327 -8.23 -26.72 5.54
N GLU A 328 -9.42 -26.32 5.14
CA GLU A 328 -10.67 -26.82 5.71
C GLU A 328 -11.52 -27.49 4.63
N ALA A 329 -12.22 -28.52 5.03
CA ALA A 329 -13.17 -29.25 4.18
C ALA A 329 -14.58 -29.22 4.77
N SER A 330 -15.57 -29.25 3.89
CA SER A 330 -16.99 -29.30 4.25
C SER A 330 -17.76 -30.19 3.27
N THR A 331 -18.79 -30.87 3.75
CA THR A 331 -19.74 -31.62 2.92
C THR A 331 -21.06 -30.86 2.71
N ASN A 332 -21.28 -29.74 3.42
CA ASN A 332 -22.53 -29.03 3.44
C ASN A 332 -22.39 -27.50 3.31
N LEU A 333 -21.15 -26.97 3.16
CA LEU A 333 -20.81 -25.54 3.10
C LEU A 333 -21.15 -24.74 4.39
N VAL A 334 -21.63 -25.40 5.43
CA VAL A 334 -21.98 -24.79 6.73
C VAL A 334 -20.96 -25.15 7.78
N THR A 335 -20.68 -26.44 7.95
CA THR A 335 -19.70 -26.94 8.93
C THR A 335 -18.38 -27.19 8.22
N TRP A 336 -17.34 -26.52 8.69
CA TRP A 336 -16.00 -26.60 8.13
C TRP A 336 -15.05 -27.25 9.14
N ASN A 337 -14.37 -28.30 8.74
CA ASN A 337 -13.39 -29.00 9.57
C ASN A 337 -11.99 -28.76 9.04
N VAL A 338 -11.05 -28.44 9.90
CA VAL A 338 -9.63 -28.32 9.54
C VAL A 338 -9.11 -29.72 9.21
N ILE A 339 -8.66 -29.90 7.99
CA ILE A 339 -8.05 -31.16 7.49
C ILE A 339 -6.53 -31.06 7.40
N SER A 340 -5.98 -29.85 7.36
CA SER A 340 -4.53 -29.63 7.40
C SER A 340 -4.23 -28.30 8.08
N THR A 341 -3.22 -28.32 8.93
CA THR A 341 -2.58 -27.14 9.48
C THR A 341 -1.17 -27.09 8.93
N ASN A 342 -0.81 -26.05 8.21
CA ASN A 342 0.47 -25.94 7.54
C ASN A 342 1.18 -24.64 7.91
N TRP A 343 2.43 -24.78 8.34
CA TRP A 343 3.38 -23.69 8.46
C TRP A 343 4.37 -23.83 7.32
N SER A 344 4.34 -22.93 6.35
CA SER A 344 5.19 -23.02 5.16
C SER A 344 6.35 -22.03 5.23
N SER A 345 7.52 -22.47 4.79
CA SER A 345 8.68 -21.61 4.56
C SER A 345 8.71 -21.04 3.12
N SER A 346 7.70 -21.36 2.30
CA SER A 346 7.56 -20.90 0.91
C SER A 346 6.18 -20.28 0.67
N ASN A 347 6.01 -19.63 -0.47
CA ASN A 347 4.73 -19.01 -0.87
C ASN A 347 3.67 -20.00 -1.38
N SER A 348 3.95 -21.30 -1.27
CA SER A 348 3.01 -22.36 -1.64
C SER A 348 3.29 -23.66 -0.86
N PHE A 349 2.28 -24.50 -0.77
CA PHE A 349 2.40 -25.88 -0.31
C PHE A 349 1.30 -26.75 -0.92
N SER A 350 1.51 -28.08 -0.89
CA SER A 350 0.52 -29.05 -1.36
C SER A 350 0.00 -29.91 -0.22
N ILE A 351 -1.26 -30.30 -0.28
CA ILE A 351 -1.85 -31.29 0.62
C ILE A 351 -2.52 -32.41 -0.16
N VAL A 352 -2.66 -33.58 0.50
CA VAL A 352 -3.42 -34.71 0.01
C VAL A 352 -4.52 -35.05 1.03
N ASP A 353 -5.77 -34.92 0.60
CA ASP A 353 -6.92 -35.35 1.40
C ASP A 353 -7.28 -36.79 1.06
N ASN A 354 -6.88 -37.72 1.92
CA ASN A 354 -7.21 -39.13 1.79
C ASN A 354 -8.67 -39.44 2.17
N THR A 355 -9.34 -38.53 2.89
CA THR A 355 -10.73 -38.71 3.34
C THR A 355 -11.74 -38.36 2.26
N ALA A 356 -11.33 -37.67 1.20
CA ALA A 356 -12.19 -37.26 0.08
C ALA A 356 -12.90 -38.44 -0.59
N THR A 357 -12.35 -39.65 -0.50
CA THR A 357 -12.97 -40.87 -1.05
C THR A 357 -14.21 -41.34 -0.28
N ASN A 358 -14.39 -40.87 0.96
CA ASN A 358 -15.48 -41.25 1.85
C ASN A 358 -16.76 -40.41 1.63
N HIS A 359 -16.71 -39.42 0.76
CA HIS A 359 -17.78 -38.45 0.56
C HIS A 359 -18.19 -38.37 -0.91
N ASP A 360 -19.50 -38.26 -1.16
CA ASP A 360 -20.02 -38.00 -2.51
C ASP A 360 -19.74 -36.58 -2.96
N TRP A 361 -19.64 -35.62 -2.00
CA TRP A 361 -19.34 -34.20 -2.19
C TRP A 361 -18.40 -33.69 -1.13
N GLN A 362 -17.42 -32.91 -1.51
CA GLN A 362 -16.53 -32.23 -0.59
C GLN A 362 -16.10 -30.91 -1.18
N PHE A 363 -16.17 -29.87 -0.36
CA PHE A 363 -15.77 -28.49 -0.67
C PHE A 363 -14.53 -28.16 0.16
N TYR A 364 -13.68 -27.31 -0.38
CA TYR A 364 -12.45 -26.91 0.28
C TYR A 364 -12.33 -25.39 0.32
N ARG A 365 -11.76 -24.91 1.38
CA ARG A 365 -11.29 -23.53 1.52
C ARG A 365 -9.96 -23.49 2.26
N VAL A 366 -9.21 -22.41 2.04
CA VAL A 366 -7.99 -22.12 2.77
C VAL A 366 -8.15 -20.78 3.48
N ARG A 367 -7.64 -20.69 4.71
CA ARG A 367 -7.56 -19.45 5.46
C ARG A 367 -6.26 -19.34 6.23
N LYS A 368 -5.81 -18.12 6.48
CA LYS A 368 -4.67 -17.81 7.34
C LYS A 368 -5.07 -17.95 8.82
N ALA A 369 -4.11 -18.31 9.68
CA ALA A 369 -4.24 -18.10 11.12
C ALA A 369 -3.87 -16.64 11.40
N TRP A 370 -4.79 -15.91 11.98
CA TRP A 370 -4.59 -14.53 12.42
C TRP A 370 -4.20 -14.52 13.88
#